data_295c5feb95d89fabba73fca3e6784979
#
_entry.id   295c5feb95d89fabba73fca3e6784979
#
_cell.length_a   1.000
_cell.length_b   1.000
_cell.length_c   1.000
_cell.angle_alpha   90.00
_cell.angle_beta   90.00
_cell.angle_gamma   90.00
#
_symmetry.space_group_name_H-M   'P 1'
#
loop_
_entity.id
_entity.type
_entity.pdbx_description
1 polymer ?
#
loop_
_entity_poly.entity_id
_entity_poly.type
_entity_poly.pdbx_seq_one_letter_code
_entity_poly.pdbx_strand_id
1 'polypeptide(L)'
;MAVKLSNNASALLDGAITNSATSITLDDVSEFPTLTGTDYTYLTLSNAAATSIEIVKVTSINTGTKVLTAVRAQDGTSASAFADGDICELRLTSALLTDKTTEAAGDGGVAMSIALG
;
A
#
# COMPACT_ATOMS: atom_id res chain seq x y z
N MET A 1 -10.14 -3.47 12.58
CA MET A 1 -9.44 -3.51 11.29
C MET A 1 -9.67 -2.19 10.57
N ALA A 2 -8.62 -1.44 10.34
CA ALA A 2 -8.74 -0.11 9.75
C ALA A 2 -7.76 0.04 8.60
N VAL A 3 -8.25 0.61 7.48
CA VAL A 3 -7.40 1.02 6.38
C VAL A 3 -6.80 2.40 6.70
N LYS A 4 -5.49 2.52 6.63
CA LYS A 4 -4.76 3.74 6.99
C LYS A 4 -4.23 4.44 5.75
N LEU A 5 -4.22 5.76 5.80
CA LEU A 5 -3.78 6.61 4.71
C LEU A 5 -2.76 7.63 5.22
N SER A 6 -1.90 8.10 4.32
CA SER A 6 -1.06 9.26 4.55
C SER A 6 -0.86 10.01 3.23
N ASN A 7 -0.54 11.29 3.31
CA ASN A 7 -0.41 12.13 2.12
C ASN A 7 0.97 11.96 1.49
N ASN A 8 0.99 11.80 0.16
CA ASN A 8 2.22 11.85 -0.65
C ASN A 8 3.30 10.86 -0.20
N ALA A 9 2.90 9.73 0.38
CA ALA A 9 3.84 8.70 0.80
C ALA A 9 4.49 8.05 -0.42
N SER A 10 5.80 8.09 -0.48
CA SER A 10 6.58 7.53 -1.57
C SER A 10 7.96 7.14 -1.07
N ALA A 11 8.49 6.04 -1.59
CA ALA A 11 9.83 5.57 -1.30
C ALA A 11 10.30 4.67 -2.44
N LEU A 12 11.57 4.29 -2.40
CA LEU A 12 12.15 3.38 -3.37
C LEU A 12 12.43 2.03 -2.71
N LEU A 13 12.35 0.96 -3.50
CA LEU A 13 12.74 -0.36 -3.05
C LEU A 13 14.23 -0.39 -2.73
N ASP A 14 14.57 -0.92 -1.57
CA ASP A 14 15.95 -1.19 -1.17
C ASP A 14 16.20 -2.68 -1.36
N GLY A 15 16.54 -3.04 -2.59
CA GLY A 15 16.73 -4.41 -3.01
C GLY A 15 15.62 -4.90 -3.94
N ALA A 16 15.96 -5.79 -4.85
CA ALA A 16 15.02 -6.40 -5.78
C ALA A 16 14.09 -7.37 -5.06
N ILE A 17 12.87 -7.54 -5.56
CA ILE A 17 11.93 -8.53 -5.06
C ILE A 17 11.45 -9.42 -6.20
N THR A 18 11.16 -10.68 -5.87
CA THR A 18 10.54 -11.62 -6.80
C THR A 18 9.03 -11.41 -6.84
N ASN A 19 8.36 -12.04 -7.78
CA ASN A 19 6.89 -11.97 -7.87
C ASN A 19 6.16 -12.73 -6.75
N SER A 20 6.88 -13.42 -5.88
CA SER A 20 6.29 -14.15 -4.75
C SER A 20 6.77 -13.62 -3.39
N ALA A 21 7.65 -12.63 -3.35
CA ALA A 21 8.15 -12.08 -2.11
C ALA A 21 7.02 -11.37 -1.35
N THR A 22 6.92 -11.63 -0.05
CA THR A 22 5.94 -10.99 0.84
C THR A 22 6.58 -10.00 1.79
N SER A 23 7.91 -9.95 1.84
CA SER A 23 8.67 -8.96 2.61
C SER A 23 9.34 -8.01 1.61
N ILE A 24 9.08 -6.72 1.76
CA ILE A 24 9.58 -5.69 0.86
C ILE A 24 10.31 -4.66 1.70
N THR A 25 11.59 -4.44 1.41
CA THR A 25 12.40 -3.44 2.12
C THR A 25 12.40 -2.14 1.32
N LEU A 26 12.14 -1.03 1.99
CA LEU A 26 12.17 0.31 1.39
C LEU A 26 13.37 1.09 1.93
N ASP A 27 13.77 2.12 1.20
CA ASP A 27 14.83 3.02 1.65
C ASP A 27 14.37 3.94 2.77
N ASP A 28 13.05 4.21 2.85
CA ASP A 28 12.46 5.04 3.89
C ASP A 28 10.99 4.67 4.07
N VAL A 29 10.51 4.66 5.30
CA VAL A 29 9.09 4.39 5.60
C VAL A 29 8.43 5.51 6.38
N SER A 30 9.12 6.63 6.59
CA SER A 30 8.64 7.71 7.46
C SER A 30 7.36 8.37 6.95
N GLU A 31 7.11 8.35 5.65
CA GLU A 31 5.91 8.97 5.06
C GLU A 31 4.69 8.06 5.07
N PHE A 32 4.88 6.78 5.32
CA PHE A 32 3.77 5.82 5.30
C PHE A 32 3.03 5.80 6.63
N PRO A 33 1.76 5.39 6.64
CA PRO A 33 0.99 5.39 7.89
C PRO A 33 1.52 4.36 8.88
N THR A 34 1.31 4.61 10.16
CA THR A 34 1.59 3.63 11.22
C THR A 34 0.50 2.58 11.23
N LEU A 35 0.87 1.31 11.17
CA LEU A 35 -0.05 0.19 11.22
C LEU A 35 0.12 -0.55 12.53
N THR A 36 -0.98 -0.73 13.27
CA THR A 36 -0.99 -1.48 14.53
C THR A 36 -2.16 -2.46 14.52
N GLY A 37 -1.98 -3.59 15.19
CA GLY A 37 -3.04 -4.60 15.27
C GLY A 37 -3.42 -5.12 13.90
N THR A 38 -4.69 -4.93 13.52
CA THR A 38 -5.23 -5.37 12.23
C THR A 38 -5.31 -4.25 11.20
N ASP A 39 -4.64 -3.13 11.44
CA ASP A 39 -4.56 -2.05 10.47
C ASP A 39 -3.83 -2.50 9.19
N TYR A 40 -4.18 -1.89 8.08
CA TYR A 40 -3.56 -2.17 6.80
C TYR A 40 -3.65 -0.96 5.88
N THR A 41 -2.89 -1.00 4.79
CA THR A 41 -3.01 -0.02 3.71
C THR A 41 -2.73 -0.72 2.38
N TYR A 42 -3.03 -0.05 1.27
CA TYR A 42 -2.66 -0.52 -0.06
C TYR A 42 -1.57 0.38 -0.59
N LEU A 43 -0.52 -0.21 -1.12
CA LEU A 43 0.57 0.53 -1.76
C LEU A 43 0.70 0.05 -3.21
N THR A 44 1.21 0.94 -4.06
CA THR A 44 1.44 0.65 -5.47
C THR A 44 2.93 0.53 -5.72
N LEU A 45 3.33 -0.61 -6.29
CA LEU A 45 4.69 -0.84 -6.76
C LEU A 45 4.75 -0.56 -8.25
N SER A 46 5.77 0.14 -8.69
CA SER A 46 5.93 0.49 -10.10
C SER A 46 7.40 0.58 -10.46
N ASN A 47 7.75 0.14 -11.68
CA ASN A 47 9.05 0.47 -12.24
C ASN A 47 9.04 1.90 -12.79
N ALA A 48 10.22 2.46 -13.08
CA ALA A 48 10.34 3.85 -13.52
C ALA A 48 9.55 4.13 -14.80
N ALA A 49 9.50 3.16 -15.71
CA ALA A 49 8.79 3.31 -17.00
C ALA A 49 7.28 3.11 -16.86
N ALA A 50 6.79 2.72 -15.68
CA ALA A 50 5.38 2.40 -15.42
C ALA A 50 4.82 1.30 -16.34
N THR A 51 5.68 0.38 -16.77
CA THR A 51 5.27 -0.78 -17.58
C THR A 51 4.89 -1.98 -16.72
N SER A 52 5.31 -1.98 -15.45
CA SER A 52 4.90 -2.96 -14.45
C SER A 52 4.33 -2.20 -13.25
N ILE A 53 3.07 -2.44 -12.92
CA ILE A 53 2.38 -1.80 -11.81
C ILE A 53 1.63 -2.87 -11.06
N GLU A 54 1.83 -2.92 -9.75
CA GLU A 54 1.15 -3.89 -8.90
C GLU A 54 0.66 -3.21 -7.63
N ILE A 55 -0.54 -3.55 -7.19
CA ILE A 55 -1.10 -3.09 -5.94
C ILE A 55 -0.94 -4.21 -4.91
N VAL A 56 -0.42 -3.85 -3.74
CA VAL A 56 -0.20 -4.81 -2.64
C VAL A 56 -0.93 -4.32 -1.40
N LYS A 57 -1.44 -5.26 -0.61
CA LYS A 57 -2.04 -4.95 0.69
C LYS A 57 -0.96 -5.11 1.74
N VAL A 58 -0.63 -4.03 2.43
CA VAL A 58 0.42 -4.00 3.44
C VAL A 58 -0.22 -4.10 4.82
N THR A 59 0.15 -5.13 5.56
CA THR A 59 -0.42 -5.44 6.88
C THR A 59 0.52 -5.11 8.03
N SER A 60 1.77 -4.80 7.73
CA SER A 60 2.77 -4.44 8.75
C SER A 60 3.87 -3.60 8.13
N ILE A 61 4.30 -2.58 8.84
CA ILE A 61 5.45 -1.76 8.48
C ILE A 61 6.38 -1.71 9.69
N ASN A 62 7.57 -2.31 9.56
CA ASN A 62 8.58 -2.25 10.61
C ASN A 62 9.44 -1.01 10.38
N THR A 63 9.28 0.01 11.23
CA THR A 63 9.99 1.27 11.07
C THR A 63 11.48 1.16 11.36
N GLY A 64 11.90 0.19 12.16
CA GLY A 64 13.30 -0.03 12.47
C GLY A 64 14.08 -0.68 11.33
N THR A 65 13.47 -1.66 10.66
CA THR A 65 14.11 -2.38 9.55
C THR A 65 13.67 -1.88 8.18
N LYS A 66 12.62 -1.06 8.12
CA LYS A 66 12.01 -0.53 6.90
C LYS A 66 11.43 -1.64 6.02
N VAL A 67 10.95 -2.72 6.64
CA VAL A 67 10.39 -3.87 5.94
C VAL A 67 8.87 -3.83 6.02
N LEU A 68 8.24 -3.97 4.86
CA LEU A 68 6.79 -4.14 4.73
C LEU A 68 6.46 -5.62 4.65
N THR A 69 5.35 -6.00 5.27
CA THR A 69 4.72 -7.31 5.03
C THR A 69 3.54 -7.08 4.10
N ALA A 70 3.51 -7.76 2.97
CA ALA A 70 2.57 -7.47 1.90
C ALA A 70 1.89 -8.72 1.37
N VAL A 71 0.62 -8.57 1.01
CA VAL A 71 -0.13 -9.56 0.21
C VAL A 71 -0.11 -9.07 -1.24
N ARG A 72 0.38 -9.92 -2.13
CA ARG A 72 0.64 -9.55 -3.53
C ARG A 72 -0.62 -9.57 -4.39
N ALA A 73 -0.54 -8.95 -5.56
CA ALA A 73 -1.55 -9.02 -6.63
C ALA A 73 -2.95 -8.63 -6.16
N GLN A 74 -3.07 -7.44 -5.58
CA GLN A 74 -4.35 -6.92 -5.12
C GLN A 74 -5.01 -6.05 -6.18
N ASP A 75 -6.31 -5.80 -6.01
CA ASP A 75 -7.10 -4.85 -6.81
C ASP A 75 -6.98 -5.09 -8.32
N GLY A 76 -7.03 -6.37 -8.72
CA GLY A 76 -7.00 -6.74 -10.14
C GLY A 76 -5.63 -6.72 -10.79
N THR A 77 -4.57 -6.43 -10.03
CA THR A 77 -3.21 -6.47 -10.57
C THR A 77 -2.60 -7.85 -10.46
N SER A 78 -1.51 -8.08 -11.18
CA SER A 78 -0.75 -9.34 -11.15
C SER A 78 0.58 -9.13 -10.46
N ALA A 79 1.04 -10.15 -9.75
CA ALA A 79 2.33 -10.09 -9.05
C ALA A 79 3.47 -10.05 -10.08
N SER A 80 4.40 -9.12 -9.87
CA SER A 80 5.56 -8.93 -10.75
C SER A 80 6.84 -8.86 -9.93
N ALA A 81 7.97 -9.13 -10.56
CA ALA A 81 9.27 -8.85 -9.96
C ALA A 81 9.58 -7.37 -10.14
N PHE A 82 10.21 -6.76 -9.13
CA PHE A 82 10.64 -5.37 -9.18
C PHE A 82 12.12 -5.29 -8.83
N ALA A 83 12.79 -4.32 -9.43
CA ALA A 83 14.22 -4.12 -9.24
C ALA A 83 14.51 -3.20 -8.07
N ASP A 84 15.74 -3.24 -7.57
CA ASP A 84 16.23 -2.25 -6.62
C ASP A 84 16.04 -0.84 -7.21
N GLY A 85 15.52 0.07 -6.40
CA GLY A 85 15.24 1.44 -6.84
C GLY A 85 13.89 1.64 -7.48
N ASP A 86 13.09 0.60 -7.69
CA ASP A 86 11.72 0.77 -8.16
C ASP A 86 10.86 1.45 -7.09
N ILE A 87 9.70 1.95 -7.49
CA ILE A 87 8.90 2.90 -6.71
C ILE A 87 7.83 2.18 -5.89
N CYS A 88 7.64 2.63 -4.65
CA CYS A 88 6.54 2.21 -3.79
C CYS A 88 5.81 3.45 -3.29
N GLU A 89 4.53 3.59 -3.64
CA GLU A 89 3.76 4.78 -3.31
C GLU A 89 2.39 4.43 -2.76
N LEU A 90 1.85 5.30 -1.91
CA LEU A 90 0.45 5.24 -1.51
C LEU A 90 -0.36 6.07 -2.51
N ARG A 91 -1.06 5.38 -3.41
CA ARG A 91 -1.92 5.99 -4.43
C ARG A 91 -3.38 5.71 -4.11
N LEU A 92 -4.27 6.60 -4.53
CA LEU A 92 -5.70 6.33 -4.43
C LEU A 92 -6.05 5.23 -5.44
N THR A 93 -6.43 4.07 -4.94
CA THR A 93 -6.82 2.91 -5.75
C THR A 93 -8.28 2.58 -5.50
N SER A 94 -8.85 1.75 -6.35
CA SER A 94 -10.23 1.29 -6.20
C SER A 94 -10.44 0.55 -4.88
N ALA A 95 -9.52 -0.36 -4.54
CA ALA A 95 -9.63 -1.11 -3.29
C ALA A 95 -9.51 -0.19 -2.08
N LEU A 96 -8.58 0.76 -2.11
CA LEU A 96 -8.38 1.72 -1.03
C LEU A 96 -9.63 2.56 -0.79
N LEU A 97 -10.21 3.09 -1.86
CA LEU A 97 -11.42 3.91 -1.77
C LEU A 97 -12.60 3.09 -1.27
N THR A 98 -12.80 1.88 -1.80
CA THR A 98 -13.88 1.00 -1.40
C THR A 98 -13.78 0.63 0.07
N ASP A 99 -12.60 0.24 0.54
CA ASP A 99 -12.41 -0.16 1.92
C ASP A 99 -12.60 1.02 2.87
N LYS A 100 -12.12 2.20 2.50
CA LYS A 100 -12.27 3.39 3.35
C LYS A 100 -13.72 3.84 3.46
N THR A 101 -14.46 3.82 2.37
CA THR A 101 -15.89 4.17 2.41
C THR A 101 -16.71 3.13 3.15
N THR A 102 -16.40 1.85 3.02
CA THR A 102 -17.05 0.77 3.77
C THR A 102 -16.78 0.91 5.27
N GLU A 103 -15.53 1.20 5.65
CA GLU A 103 -15.15 1.45 7.04
C GLU A 103 -15.92 2.64 7.61
N ALA A 104 -15.97 3.75 6.87
CA ALA A 104 -16.68 4.95 7.29
C ALA A 104 -18.18 4.69 7.42
N ALA A 105 -18.79 3.90 6.53
CA ALA A 105 -20.19 3.52 6.64
C ALA A 105 -20.46 2.71 7.91
N GLY A 106 -19.52 1.85 8.29
CA GLY A 106 -19.60 1.09 9.55
C GLY A 106 -19.52 1.98 10.77
N ASP A 107 -18.90 3.15 10.65
CA ASP A 107 -18.72 4.11 11.73
C ASP A 107 -19.87 5.12 11.86
N GLY A 108 -20.99 4.91 11.19
CA GLY A 108 -22.16 5.73 11.44
C GLY A 108 -22.49 6.76 10.38
N GLY A 109 -22.17 6.49 9.14
CA GLY A 109 -22.69 7.30 8.03
C GLY A 109 -21.74 8.34 7.47
N VAL A 110 -20.51 8.39 7.94
CA VAL A 110 -19.49 9.31 7.40
C VAL A 110 -19.23 9.03 5.91
N ALA A 111 -19.48 7.82 5.48
CA ALA A 111 -19.30 7.41 4.08
C ALA A 111 -20.10 8.26 3.09
N MET A 112 -21.22 8.82 3.51
CA MET A 112 -22.05 9.68 2.63
C MET A 112 -21.24 10.87 2.12
N SER A 113 -20.53 11.55 2.99
CA SER A 113 -19.70 12.70 2.59
C SER A 113 -18.58 12.28 1.65
N ILE A 114 -17.96 11.15 1.90
CA ILE A 114 -16.86 10.64 1.08
C ILE A 114 -17.37 10.23 -0.30
N ALA A 115 -18.51 9.53 -0.36
CA ALA A 115 -19.06 9.02 -1.61
C ALA A 115 -19.53 10.16 -2.54
N LEU A 116 -19.94 11.27 -1.98
CA LEU A 116 -20.43 12.42 -2.75
C LEU A 116 -19.35 13.45 -3.05
N GLY A 117 -18.24 13.35 -2.34
CA GLY A 117 -17.14 14.32 -2.44
C GLY A 117 -16.25 14.20 -3.65
#